data_f6c8f4a65e356539e2855d821e7a651a
#
_entry.id   f6c8f4a65e356539e2855d821e7a651a
#
_cell.length_a   1.000
_cell.length_b   1.000
_cell.length_c   1.000
_cell.angle_alpha   90.00
_cell.angle_beta   90.00
_cell.angle_gamma   90.00
#
_symmetry.space_group_name_H-M   'P 1'
#
loop_
_entity.id
_entity.type
_entity.pdbx_description
1 polymer ?
#
loop_
_entity_poly.entity_id
_entity_poly.type
_entity_poly.pdbx_seq_one_letter_code
_entity_poly.pdbx_strand_id
1 'polypeptide(L)'
;MVIILLFVSLNCEMYSVCVCVFVCVCCVNTCPSCRINDYCILVLRTGHPNIKLVNGTDRCTGRVEVQNDGQWGTVCDDSWDIRDAQVACRAMDCGTPLLIKPAAYYGPGRGNVWLDDLECFGNETSLMQCKQRHFGQSRCNHMEDAGVQCSSECPDL
;
A
#
# COMPACT_ATOMS: atom_id res chain seq x y z
N MET A 1 19.59 -12.35 13.44
CA MET A 1 18.87 -11.06 13.40
C MET A 1 18.71 -10.60 14.85
N VAL A 2 19.58 -9.70 15.30
CA VAL A 2 19.59 -9.21 16.69
C VAL A 2 18.94 -7.83 16.68
N ILE A 3 17.75 -7.72 17.26
CA ILE A 3 17.08 -6.44 17.49
C ILE A 3 17.68 -5.87 18.77
N ILE A 4 18.57 -4.89 18.65
CA ILE A 4 19.05 -4.12 19.80
C ILE A 4 18.10 -2.94 19.96
N LEU A 5 17.14 -3.07 20.88
CA LEU A 5 16.35 -1.95 21.38
C LEU A 5 17.18 -1.17 22.38
N LEU A 6 17.85 -0.13 21.93
CA LEU A 6 18.46 0.84 22.83
C LEU A 6 17.38 1.84 23.26
N PHE A 7 16.80 1.62 24.44
CA PHE A 7 16.04 2.64 25.13
C PHE A 7 17.02 3.68 25.68
N VAL A 8 17.12 4.81 25.04
CA VAL A 8 17.76 5.98 25.65
C VAL A 8 16.65 6.76 26.34
N SER A 9 16.59 6.60 27.67
CA SER A 9 15.75 7.45 28.51
C SER A 9 16.42 8.84 28.57
N LEU A 10 15.88 9.81 27.85
CA LEU A 10 16.25 11.21 28.00
C LEU A 10 15.23 11.85 28.94
N ASN A 11 15.69 12.28 30.10
CA ASN A 11 14.96 13.14 31.01
C ASN A 11 14.58 14.42 30.28
N CYS A 12 13.29 14.61 30.07
CA CYS A 12 12.73 15.79 29.46
C CYS A 12 12.49 16.82 30.57
N GLU A 13 13.50 17.63 30.90
CA GLU A 13 13.31 18.83 31.70
C GLU A 13 13.29 20.06 30.79
N MET A 14 12.10 20.67 30.76
CA MET A 14 11.83 22.03 30.32
C MET A 14 12.43 22.48 28.96
N TYR A 15 11.76 22.15 27.87
CA TYR A 15 11.41 23.01 26.71
C TYR A 15 10.78 22.11 25.63
N SER A 16 9.65 22.52 25.12
CA SER A 16 8.66 21.82 24.28
C SER A 16 9.15 21.31 22.91
N VAL A 17 10.18 20.50 22.83
CA VAL A 17 10.49 19.71 21.61
C VAL A 17 11.13 18.39 22.02
N CYS A 18 10.34 17.34 22.09
CA CYS A 18 10.87 15.98 22.16
C CYS A 18 11.31 15.55 20.76
N VAL A 19 12.63 15.61 20.50
CA VAL A 19 13.21 15.02 19.30
C VAL A 19 13.55 13.57 19.62
N CYS A 20 12.70 12.64 19.21
CA CYS A 20 13.03 11.22 19.25
C CYS A 20 13.94 10.89 18.06
N VAL A 21 15.22 10.65 18.31
CA VAL A 21 16.14 10.16 17.27
C VAL A 21 15.98 8.65 17.16
N PHE A 22 15.25 8.20 16.17
CA PHE A 22 15.19 6.78 15.81
C PHE A 22 16.10 6.53 14.60
N VAL A 23 16.92 5.50 14.69
CA VAL A 23 17.72 5.04 13.55
C VAL A 23 16.79 4.34 12.56
N CYS A 24 16.69 4.86 11.36
CA CYS A 24 15.84 4.33 10.31
C CYS A 24 16.39 2.98 9.81
N VAL A 25 15.83 1.87 10.27
CA VAL A 25 16.21 0.52 9.82
C VAL A 25 15.66 0.23 8.40
N CYS A 26 14.69 1.00 7.94
CA CYS A 26 14.10 0.84 6.59
C CYS A 26 15.03 1.29 5.46
N CYS A 27 16.03 2.14 5.72
CA CYS A 27 16.92 2.64 4.67
C CYS A 27 18.00 1.64 4.24
N VAL A 28 18.22 0.54 4.97
CA VAL A 28 19.36 -0.34 4.70
C VAL A 28 19.11 -1.31 3.56
N ASN A 29 17.85 -1.63 3.22
CA ASN A 29 17.55 -2.69 2.26
C ASN A 29 16.53 -2.36 1.15
N THR A 30 15.88 -1.18 1.15
CA THR A 30 14.78 -0.93 0.21
C THR A 30 14.75 0.44 -0.47
N CYS A 31 15.63 1.38 -0.11
CA CYS A 31 15.71 2.68 -0.76
C CYS A 31 17.17 3.05 -1.07
N PRO A 32 17.63 2.92 -2.34
CA PRO A 32 19.02 3.19 -2.71
C PRO A 32 19.43 4.67 -2.62
N SER A 33 18.50 5.59 -2.40
CA SER A 33 18.76 7.05 -2.32
C SER A 33 18.84 7.60 -0.90
N CYS A 34 18.64 6.80 0.16
CA CYS A 34 18.82 7.27 1.53
C CYS A 34 20.31 7.51 1.85
N ARG A 35 20.71 8.76 1.96
CA ARG A 35 22.05 9.13 2.47
C ARG A 35 22.04 9.12 3.99
N ILE A 36 23.16 8.65 4.58
CA ILE A 36 23.34 8.37 6.02
C ILE A 36 23.21 9.62 6.94
N ASN A 37 22.99 10.81 6.37
CA ASN A 37 22.95 12.07 7.11
C ASN A 37 21.56 12.72 7.22
N ASP A 38 20.52 12.09 6.70
CA ASP A 38 19.18 12.64 6.81
C ASP A 38 18.48 12.05 8.04
N TYR A 39 17.99 12.92 8.92
CA TYR A 39 17.19 12.54 10.07
C TYR A 39 15.85 11.96 9.57
N CYS A 40 15.77 10.63 9.50
CA CYS A 40 14.49 9.98 9.21
C CYS A 40 13.58 10.08 10.44
N ILE A 41 12.56 10.90 10.37
CA ILE A 41 11.41 10.81 11.27
C ILE A 41 10.68 9.53 10.92
N LEU A 42 10.81 8.51 11.75
CA LEU A 42 10.03 7.28 11.65
C LEU A 42 8.57 7.63 11.98
N VAL A 43 7.83 8.13 11.00
CA VAL A 43 6.38 8.03 11.06
C VAL A 43 6.10 6.54 10.92
N LEU A 44 5.69 5.88 12.00
CA LEU A 44 5.10 4.56 11.93
C LEU A 44 3.81 4.71 11.10
N ARG A 45 3.96 4.71 9.79
CA ARG A 45 2.83 4.55 8.90
C ARG A 45 2.43 3.10 9.05
N THR A 46 1.46 2.85 9.89
CA THR A 46 0.69 1.63 9.83
C THR A 46 0.09 1.64 8.44
N GLY A 47 0.59 0.76 7.55
CA GLY A 47 0.02 0.58 6.22
C GLY A 47 -1.50 0.51 6.35
N HIS A 48 -2.24 0.99 5.35
CA HIS A 48 -3.70 0.99 5.40
C HIS A 48 -4.17 -0.43 5.71
N PRO A 49 -4.84 -0.65 6.86
CA PRO A 49 -5.15 -2.00 7.33
C PRO A 49 -6.05 -2.78 6.37
N ASN A 50 -6.62 -2.11 5.38
CA ASN A 50 -7.70 -2.64 4.54
C ASN A 50 -7.29 -2.87 3.07
N ILE A 51 -6.00 -2.81 2.74
CA ILE A 51 -5.49 -3.13 1.39
C ILE A 51 -4.15 -3.87 1.50
N LYS A 52 -3.90 -4.79 0.58
CA LYS A 52 -2.60 -5.46 0.41
C LYS A 52 -2.37 -5.85 -1.05
N LEU A 53 -1.11 -6.05 -1.42
CA LEU A 53 -0.69 -6.63 -2.69
C LEU A 53 -0.16 -8.04 -2.44
N VAL A 54 -0.61 -9.00 -3.25
CA VAL A 54 -0.34 -10.43 -3.03
C VAL A 54 0.22 -11.09 -4.28
N ASN A 55 1.08 -12.09 -4.09
CA ASN A 55 1.69 -12.89 -5.14
C ASN A 55 2.58 -12.11 -6.13
N GLY A 56 3.01 -10.92 -5.78
CA GLY A 56 4.02 -10.19 -6.52
C GLY A 56 5.45 -10.57 -6.12
N THR A 57 6.43 -9.93 -6.75
CA THR A 57 7.86 -10.13 -6.48
C THR A 57 8.34 -9.41 -5.23
N ASP A 58 7.61 -8.40 -4.80
CA ASP A 58 7.92 -7.55 -3.65
C ASP A 58 6.63 -6.96 -3.04
N ARG A 59 6.74 -6.14 -1.97
CA ARG A 59 5.60 -5.56 -1.27
C ARG A 59 4.80 -4.54 -2.09
N CYS A 60 5.38 -4.04 -3.18
CA CYS A 60 4.80 -3.01 -4.05
C CYS A 60 4.27 -3.56 -5.39
N THR A 61 4.19 -4.86 -5.49
CA THR A 61 3.78 -5.56 -6.71
C THR A 61 2.82 -6.70 -6.33
N GLY A 62 1.70 -6.86 -7.05
CA GLY A 62 0.81 -7.98 -6.78
C GLY A 62 -0.64 -7.76 -7.19
N ARG A 63 -1.45 -8.79 -6.95
CA ARG A 63 -2.90 -8.72 -7.01
C ARG A 63 -3.41 -7.83 -5.89
N VAL A 64 -4.34 -6.95 -6.21
CA VAL A 64 -4.96 -6.05 -5.23
C VAL A 64 -6.02 -6.81 -4.44
N GLU A 65 -5.87 -6.85 -3.12
CA GLU A 65 -6.90 -7.36 -2.22
C GLU A 65 -7.29 -6.27 -1.22
N VAL A 66 -8.58 -6.17 -0.95
CA VAL A 66 -9.15 -5.22 0.02
C VAL A 66 -9.90 -5.95 1.11
N GLN A 67 -9.96 -5.34 2.29
CA GLN A 67 -10.69 -5.88 3.42
C GLN A 67 -11.99 -5.11 3.65
N ASN A 68 -13.09 -5.84 3.76
CA ASN A 68 -14.37 -5.32 4.18
C ASN A 68 -14.90 -6.15 5.35
N ASP A 69 -15.28 -5.49 6.45
CA ASP A 69 -15.77 -6.13 7.67
C ASP A 69 -14.89 -7.31 8.15
N GLY A 70 -13.59 -7.14 8.06
CA GLY A 70 -12.62 -8.16 8.46
C GLY A 70 -12.40 -9.29 7.44
N GLN A 71 -13.11 -9.30 6.31
CA GLN A 71 -12.98 -10.31 5.26
C GLN A 71 -12.19 -9.77 4.07
N TRP A 72 -11.13 -10.47 3.68
CA TRP A 72 -10.36 -10.17 2.50
C TRP A 72 -11.06 -10.65 1.24
N GLY A 73 -10.93 -9.88 0.16
CA GLY A 73 -11.43 -10.21 -1.16
C GLY A 73 -10.73 -9.38 -2.22
N THR A 74 -11.08 -9.59 -3.47
CA THR A 74 -10.38 -9.03 -4.62
C THR A 74 -11.07 -7.81 -5.21
N VAL A 75 -10.41 -7.21 -6.18
CA VAL A 75 -10.90 -6.13 -7.04
C VAL A 75 -10.99 -6.68 -8.46
N CYS A 76 -12.10 -6.44 -9.13
CA CYS A 76 -12.29 -6.77 -10.54
C CYS A 76 -11.41 -5.88 -11.42
N ASP A 77 -10.95 -6.40 -12.55
CA ASP A 77 -10.19 -5.62 -13.53
C ASP A 77 -11.07 -4.86 -14.53
N ASP A 78 -12.39 -5.04 -14.49
CA ASP A 78 -13.33 -4.22 -15.24
C ASP A 78 -13.22 -2.75 -14.83
N SER A 79 -12.93 -1.89 -15.80
CA SER A 79 -12.66 -0.45 -15.60
C SER A 79 -11.37 -0.14 -14.77
N TRP A 80 -10.58 -1.13 -14.37
CA TRP A 80 -9.33 -0.92 -13.62
C TRP A 80 -8.32 -0.11 -14.43
N ASP A 81 -8.09 1.13 -14.05
CA ASP A 81 -7.21 2.05 -14.75
C ASP A 81 -6.04 2.57 -13.89
N ILE A 82 -5.26 3.47 -14.48
CA ILE A 82 -4.07 4.04 -13.84
C ILE A 82 -4.41 4.91 -12.61
N ARG A 83 -5.63 5.49 -12.54
CA ARG A 83 -6.07 6.32 -11.42
C ARG A 83 -6.43 5.45 -10.22
N ASP A 84 -7.06 4.30 -10.47
CA ASP A 84 -7.35 3.31 -9.43
C ASP A 84 -6.06 2.73 -8.88
N ALA A 85 -5.13 2.37 -9.77
CA ALA A 85 -3.79 1.92 -9.41
C ALA A 85 -3.01 2.99 -8.63
N GLN A 86 -3.19 4.29 -8.92
CA GLN A 86 -2.57 5.39 -8.17
C GLN A 86 -3.05 5.41 -6.71
N VAL A 87 -4.34 5.19 -6.49
CA VAL A 87 -4.91 5.10 -5.14
C VAL A 87 -4.35 3.87 -4.41
N ALA A 88 -4.29 2.71 -5.08
CA ALA A 88 -3.74 1.48 -4.50
C ALA A 88 -2.26 1.63 -4.12
N CYS A 89 -1.40 2.13 -5.03
CA CYS A 89 0.02 2.32 -4.77
C CYS A 89 0.27 3.29 -3.62
N ARG A 90 -0.47 4.41 -3.57
CA ARG A 90 -0.40 5.39 -2.47
C ARG A 90 -0.83 4.77 -1.15
N ALA A 91 -1.93 4.02 -1.13
CA ALA A 91 -2.41 3.34 0.06
C ALA A 91 -1.40 2.31 0.59
N MET A 92 -0.57 1.75 -0.27
CA MET A 92 0.50 0.81 0.09
C MET A 92 1.84 1.48 0.42
N ASP A 93 1.92 2.82 0.37
CA ASP A 93 3.19 3.57 0.46
C ASP A 93 4.23 3.07 -0.55
N CYS A 94 3.81 2.86 -1.80
CA CYS A 94 4.59 2.25 -2.87
C CYS A 94 4.86 3.21 -4.06
N GLY A 95 4.80 4.52 -3.83
CA GLY A 95 5.06 5.50 -4.87
C GLY A 95 3.97 5.56 -5.94
N THR A 96 4.36 5.57 -7.22
CA THR A 96 3.44 5.71 -8.34
C THR A 96 3.22 4.39 -9.07
N PRO A 97 2.06 4.17 -9.73
CA PRO A 97 1.85 2.98 -10.53
C PRO A 97 2.72 3.02 -11.79
N LEU A 98 3.41 1.92 -12.05
CA LEU A 98 4.19 1.69 -13.27
C LEU A 98 3.39 0.89 -14.30
N LEU A 99 2.69 -0.15 -13.83
CA LEU A 99 1.92 -1.03 -14.71
C LEU A 99 0.64 -1.48 -14.00
N ILE A 100 -0.46 -1.48 -14.74
CA ILE A 100 -1.68 -2.20 -14.37
C ILE A 100 -1.62 -3.62 -14.93
N LYS A 101 -2.14 -4.59 -14.20
CA LYS A 101 -2.07 -6.01 -14.53
C LYS A 101 -3.48 -6.62 -14.41
N PRO A 102 -4.24 -6.72 -15.52
CA PRO A 102 -5.54 -7.37 -15.55
C PRO A 102 -5.42 -8.90 -15.66
N ALA A 103 -6.56 -9.56 -15.81
CA ALA A 103 -6.72 -10.99 -16.09
C ALA A 103 -5.99 -11.89 -15.10
N ALA A 104 -6.13 -11.57 -13.80
CA ALA A 104 -5.50 -12.30 -12.71
C ALA A 104 -4.01 -12.59 -12.95
N TYR A 105 -3.26 -11.62 -13.47
CA TYR A 105 -1.85 -11.76 -13.82
C TYR A 105 -1.00 -12.35 -12.68
N TYR A 106 -1.33 -12.01 -11.43
CA TYR A 106 -0.67 -12.53 -10.22
C TYR A 106 -1.37 -13.75 -9.64
N GLY A 107 -2.16 -14.44 -10.45
CA GLY A 107 -2.98 -15.58 -10.05
C GLY A 107 -4.31 -15.18 -9.44
N PRO A 108 -5.32 -16.06 -9.51
CA PRO A 108 -6.65 -15.82 -8.97
C PRO A 108 -6.64 -15.74 -7.44
N GLY A 109 -7.45 -14.86 -6.89
CA GLY A 109 -7.71 -14.74 -5.47
C GLY A 109 -8.74 -15.73 -4.95
N ARG A 110 -9.31 -15.41 -3.80
CA ARG A 110 -10.36 -16.20 -3.15
C ARG A 110 -11.32 -15.29 -2.40
N GLY A 111 -12.51 -15.78 -2.12
CA GLY A 111 -13.52 -15.06 -1.37
C GLY A 111 -14.40 -14.20 -2.26
N ASN A 112 -14.81 -13.04 -1.78
CA ASN A 112 -15.63 -12.13 -2.55
C ASN A 112 -14.78 -11.27 -3.49
N VAL A 113 -15.34 -10.91 -4.64
CA VAL A 113 -14.89 -9.74 -5.40
C VAL A 113 -15.63 -8.54 -4.80
N TRP A 114 -14.93 -7.72 -4.01
CA TRP A 114 -15.56 -6.62 -3.27
C TRP A 114 -15.81 -5.39 -4.12
N LEU A 115 -14.87 -5.06 -5.00
CA LEU A 115 -14.89 -3.86 -5.82
C LEU A 115 -14.97 -4.23 -7.29
N ASP A 116 -15.87 -3.58 -8.01
CA ASP A 116 -16.16 -3.82 -9.41
C ASP A 116 -16.56 -2.50 -10.08
N ASP A 117 -16.21 -2.32 -11.37
CA ASP A 117 -16.44 -1.07 -12.11
C ASP A 117 -15.96 0.17 -11.32
N LEU A 118 -14.71 0.15 -10.88
CA LEU A 118 -14.12 1.20 -10.06
C LEU A 118 -13.82 2.46 -10.90
N GLU A 119 -14.20 3.62 -10.40
CA GLU A 119 -13.94 4.91 -11.04
C GLU A 119 -13.31 5.88 -10.00
N CYS A 120 -12.00 5.83 -9.80
CA CYS A 120 -11.29 6.77 -8.92
C CYS A 120 -10.90 8.06 -9.65
N PHE A 121 -10.77 9.17 -8.92
CA PHE A 121 -10.13 10.39 -9.42
C PHE A 121 -8.61 10.34 -9.34
N GLY A 122 -8.06 9.44 -8.51
CA GLY A 122 -6.64 9.24 -8.28
C GLY A 122 -6.10 9.98 -7.04
N ASN A 123 -6.92 10.74 -6.31
CA ASN A 123 -6.51 11.49 -5.11
C ASN A 123 -7.15 10.96 -3.81
N GLU A 124 -7.94 9.92 -3.88
CA GLU A 124 -8.55 9.27 -2.72
C GLU A 124 -7.48 8.58 -1.85
N THR A 125 -7.75 8.45 -0.56
CA THR A 125 -6.87 7.78 0.38
C THR A 125 -7.11 6.27 0.48
N SER A 126 -8.21 5.78 -0.12
CA SER A 126 -8.60 4.37 -0.12
C SER A 126 -9.45 4.06 -1.35
N LEU A 127 -9.29 2.87 -1.93
CA LEU A 127 -10.15 2.36 -3.01
C LEU A 127 -11.63 2.29 -2.62
N MET A 128 -11.92 2.13 -1.33
CA MET A 128 -13.29 2.12 -0.82
C MET A 128 -14.00 3.47 -0.93
N GLN A 129 -13.27 4.56 -1.16
CA GLN A 129 -13.82 5.91 -1.36
C GLN A 129 -14.12 6.22 -2.82
N CYS A 130 -13.61 5.40 -3.73
CA CYS A 130 -13.85 5.57 -5.15
C CYS A 130 -15.30 5.22 -5.49
N LYS A 131 -15.80 5.80 -6.57
CA LYS A 131 -17.11 5.42 -7.09
C LYS A 131 -17.05 4.00 -7.61
N GLN A 132 -18.05 3.20 -7.31
CA GLN A 132 -18.16 1.79 -7.68
C GLN A 132 -19.62 1.43 -7.92
N ARG A 133 -19.88 0.45 -8.79
CA ARG A 133 -21.26 0.10 -9.16
C ARG A 133 -21.80 -1.11 -8.40
N HIS A 134 -20.98 -2.10 -8.09
CA HIS A 134 -21.44 -3.41 -7.64
C HIS A 134 -20.70 -3.90 -6.40
N PHE A 135 -20.70 -3.11 -5.31
CA PHE A 135 -20.02 -3.48 -4.07
C PHE A 135 -20.51 -4.83 -3.53
N GLY A 136 -19.62 -5.82 -3.48
CA GLY A 136 -19.91 -7.17 -2.97
C GLY A 136 -20.91 -7.97 -3.79
N GLN A 137 -21.35 -7.47 -4.94
CA GLN A 137 -22.28 -8.12 -5.86
C GLN A 137 -21.72 -8.17 -7.29
N SER A 138 -20.42 -8.25 -7.41
CA SER A 138 -19.72 -8.32 -8.69
C SER A 138 -20.14 -9.55 -9.50
N ARG A 139 -20.12 -9.41 -10.81
CA ARG A 139 -20.23 -10.52 -11.76
C ARG A 139 -18.89 -11.07 -12.19
N CYS A 140 -17.79 -10.39 -11.83
CA CYS A 140 -16.43 -10.87 -12.08
C CYS A 140 -16.16 -12.18 -11.37
N ASN A 141 -15.40 -13.02 -12.00
CA ASN A 141 -14.80 -14.19 -11.39
C ASN A 141 -13.30 -13.89 -11.11
N HIS A 142 -12.64 -14.72 -10.34
CA HIS A 142 -11.24 -14.50 -9.97
C HIS A 142 -10.21 -14.60 -11.11
N MET A 143 -10.63 -14.92 -12.34
CA MET A 143 -9.79 -14.81 -13.53
C MET A 143 -9.70 -13.36 -14.05
N GLU A 144 -10.48 -12.48 -13.46
CA GLU A 144 -10.58 -11.04 -13.75
C GLU A 144 -10.09 -10.21 -12.56
N ASP A 145 -9.24 -10.79 -11.70
CA ASP A 145 -8.67 -10.06 -10.56
C ASP A 145 -7.64 -9.04 -11.02
N ALA A 146 -7.81 -7.81 -10.55
CA ALA A 146 -6.91 -6.69 -10.82
C ALA A 146 -5.59 -6.81 -10.07
N GLY A 147 -4.52 -6.35 -10.70
CA GLY A 147 -3.20 -6.26 -10.12
C GLY A 147 -2.48 -4.97 -10.51
N VAL A 148 -1.39 -4.68 -9.80
CA VAL A 148 -0.59 -3.49 -10.02
C VAL A 148 0.89 -3.77 -9.75
N GLN A 149 1.74 -3.02 -10.45
CA GLN A 149 3.15 -2.85 -10.11
C GLN A 149 3.40 -1.36 -9.86
N CYS A 150 3.83 -1.03 -8.66
CA CYS A 150 4.19 0.31 -8.23
C CYS A 150 5.71 0.54 -8.31
N SER A 151 6.16 1.79 -8.25
CA SER A 151 7.57 2.17 -8.44
C SER A 151 8.51 1.72 -7.31
N SER A 152 8.00 1.30 -6.17
CA SER A 152 8.78 1.00 -4.95
C SER A 152 9.63 2.18 -4.44
N GLU A 153 9.48 3.36 -5.01
CA GLU A 153 10.18 4.56 -4.57
C GLU A 153 9.50 5.13 -3.34
N CYS A 154 10.31 5.60 -2.39
CA CYS A 154 9.78 6.40 -1.30
C CYS A 154 9.20 7.68 -1.92
N PRO A 155 7.97 8.10 -1.57
CA PRO A 155 7.46 9.39 -2.06
C PRO A 155 8.42 10.49 -1.60
N ASP A 156 8.83 11.32 -2.57
CA ASP A 156 9.60 12.53 -2.27
C ASP A 156 8.80 13.38 -1.28
N LEU A 157 9.45 13.76 -0.18
CA LEU A 157 8.90 14.65 0.86
C LEU A 157 8.92 16.09 0.37
#